data_b3dda22de4862d69f671a4809b014b38
#
_entry.id   b3dda22de4862d69f671a4809b014b38
#
_cell.length_a   1.000
_cell.length_b   1.000
_cell.length_c   1.000
_cell.angle_alpha   90.00
_cell.angle_beta   90.00
_cell.angle_gamma   90.00
#
_symmetry.space_group_name_H-M   'P 1'
#
loop_
_entity.id
_entity.type
_entity.pdbx_description
1 polymer ?
#
loop_
_entity_poly.entity_id
_entity_poly.type
_entity_poly.pdbx_seq_one_letter_code
_entity_poly.pdbx_strand_id
1 'polypeptide(L)'
;DTYPDQQNAIFVWLSDSPQLNEQSKQKIDLKADKIRLDQCVTITEETFDREVLDDGHIYFLNTQKLGKSSNLTKHSDTRQYTIWETLANTAREKSDRLYLIIDEAHRGMQGREASRATTIMQKFLKGSAEDKLAPMPVVIGMSATSERFNRLVEGTSSTIHKVVVTADEVRASGLLKDRIVITYPEESSLNKDMAVLQAAADDWKEKWDHWTQYCREQH
;
A
#
# COMPACT_ATOMS: atom_id res chain seq x y z
N ASP A 1 -11.48 -2.58 16.68
CA ASP A 1 -11.42 -3.15 18.02
C ASP A 1 -11.31 -2.12 19.14
N THR A 2 -10.51 -1.09 18.92
CA THR A 2 -10.30 -0.01 19.90
C THR A 2 -11.40 1.03 19.86
N TYR A 3 -12.06 1.16 18.72
CA TYR A 3 -13.12 2.14 18.48
C TYR A 3 -14.41 1.44 17.99
N PRO A 4 -15.28 0.99 18.90
CA PRO A 4 -16.54 0.30 18.55
C PRO A 4 -17.42 1.10 17.59
N ASP A 5 -17.37 2.42 17.68
CA ASP A 5 -18.14 3.34 16.83
C ASP A 5 -17.67 3.36 15.36
N GLN A 6 -16.51 2.79 15.08
CA GLN A 6 -15.90 2.71 13.75
C GLN A 6 -16.07 1.34 13.06
N GLN A 7 -16.95 0.49 13.55
CA GLN A 7 -17.20 -0.83 12.94
C GLN A 7 -17.68 -0.74 11.49
N ASN A 8 -18.31 0.36 11.12
CA ASN A 8 -18.80 0.63 9.77
C ASN A 8 -17.77 1.39 8.91
N ALA A 9 -16.54 1.56 9.37
CA ALA A 9 -15.51 2.27 8.61
C ALA A 9 -15.24 1.58 7.26
N ILE A 10 -15.12 2.40 6.22
CA ILE A 10 -14.81 1.97 4.87
C ILE A 10 -13.37 2.38 4.58
N PHE A 11 -12.55 1.42 4.20
CA PHE A 11 -11.17 1.68 3.84
C PHE A 11 -10.95 1.42 2.36
N VAL A 12 -10.39 2.40 1.65
CA VAL A 12 -9.84 2.22 0.31
C VAL A 12 -8.33 2.17 0.42
N TRP A 13 -7.76 0.99 0.22
CA TRP A 13 -6.32 0.75 0.27
C TRP A 13 -5.73 0.88 -1.13
N LEU A 14 -4.98 1.93 -1.35
CA LEU A 14 -4.39 2.28 -2.64
C LEU A 14 -2.89 1.98 -2.64
N SER A 15 -2.43 1.20 -3.61
CA SER A 15 -1.00 1.02 -3.90
C SER A 15 -0.73 1.06 -5.41
N ASP A 16 0.54 1.19 -5.79
CA ASP A 16 0.97 1.14 -7.20
C ASP A 16 1.30 -0.28 -7.68
N SER A 17 1.37 -1.25 -6.77
CA SER A 17 1.70 -2.65 -7.05
C SER A 17 0.55 -3.58 -6.69
N PRO A 18 0.02 -4.35 -7.67
CA PRO A 18 -0.98 -5.38 -7.40
C PRO A 18 -0.48 -6.43 -6.39
N GLN A 19 0.81 -6.76 -6.44
CA GLN A 19 1.43 -7.74 -5.53
C GLN A 19 1.45 -7.24 -4.08
N LEU A 20 1.69 -5.94 -3.86
CA LEU A 20 1.63 -5.36 -2.52
C LEU A 20 0.21 -5.38 -1.96
N ASN A 21 -0.79 -5.08 -2.78
CA ASN A 21 -2.20 -5.19 -2.39
C ASN A 21 -2.54 -6.62 -1.97
N GLU A 22 -2.13 -7.61 -2.76
CA GLU A 22 -2.39 -9.02 -2.46
C GLU A 22 -1.70 -9.45 -1.16
N GLN A 23 -0.42 -9.08 -0.95
CA GLN A 23 0.30 -9.36 0.28
C GLN A 23 -0.35 -8.70 1.50
N SER A 24 -0.78 -7.45 1.38
CA SER A 24 -1.45 -6.73 2.47
C SER A 24 -2.78 -7.39 2.81
N LYS A 25 -3.58 -7.75 1.79
CA LYS A 25 -4.83 -8.48 1.96
C LYS A 25 -4.60 -9.82 2.67
N GLN A 26 -3.68 -10.64 2.17
CA GLN A 26 -3.37 -11.94 2.78
C GLN A 26 -2.93 -11.81 4.24
N LYS A 27 -2.12 -10.80 4.58
CA LYS A 27 -1.71 -10.57 5.97
C LYS A 27 -2.89 -10.18 6.86
N ILE A 28 -3.82 -9.37 6.37
CA ILE A 28 -5.04 -9.01 7.09
C ILE A 28 -5.91 -10.26 7.27
N ASP A 29 -6.16 -11.01 6.20
CA ASP A 29 -6.96 -12.25 6.23
C ASP A 29 -6.40 -13.28 7.22
N LEU A 30 -5.06 -13.37 7.36
CA LEU A 30 -4.40 -14.33 8.25
C LEU A 30 -4.29 -13.88 9.70
N LYS A 31 -4.30 -12.57 9.98
CA LYS A 31 -3.96 -12.02 11.30
C LYS A 31 -5.07 -11.25 11.98
N ALA A 32 -6.09 -10.85 11.25
CA ALA A 32 -7.17 -10.04 11.79
C ALA A 32 -8.35 -10.92 12.22
N ASP A 33 -8.44 -11.20 13.50
CA ASP A 33 -9.47 -12.10 14.07
C ASP A 33 -10.91 -11.57 13.92
N LYS A 34 -11.07 -10.27 13.73
CA LYS A 34 -12.37 -9.60 13.70
C LYS A 34 -12.79 -9.07 12.33
N ILE A 35 -11.94 -9.25 11.31
CA ILE A 35 -12.27 -8.92 9.93
C ILE A 35 -12.57 -10.23 9.20
N ARG A 36 -13.78 -10.31 8.65
CA ARG A 36 -14.18 -11.49 7.85
C ARG A 36 -13.53 -11.40 6.47
N LEU A 37 -13.28 -12.56 5.85
CA LEU A 37 -12.67 -12.66 4.53
C LEU A 37 -13.46 -11.92 3.44
N ASP A 38 -14.78 -11.90 3.55
CA ASP A 38 -15.68 -11.21 2.61
C ASP A 38 -15.62 -9.67 2.73
N GLN A 39 -15.08 -9.14 3.84
CA GLN A 39 -14.88 -7.71 4.02
C GLN A 39 -13.60 -7.18 3.32
N CYS A 40 -12.71 -8.06 2.88
CA CYS A 40 -11.49 -7.72 2.14
C CYS A 40 -11.71 -7.91 0.64
N VAL A 41 -12.04 -6.85 -0.07
CA VAL A 41 -12.45 -6.87 -1.48
C VAL A 41 -11.34 -6.33 -2.39
N THR A 42 -10.87 -7.12 -3.34
CA THR A 42 -9.99 -6.63 -4.40
C THR A 42 -10.83 -6.06 -5.54
N ILE A 43 -10.61 -4.79 -5.88
CA ILE A 43 -11.30 -4.14 -7.01
C ILE A 43 -10.68 -4.61 -8.32
N THR A 44 -11.49 -5.29 -9.14
CA THR A 44 -11.09 -5.77 -10.48
C THR A 44 -11.94 -5.15 -11.58
N GLU A 45 -11.42 -5.15 -12.80
CA GLU A 45 -12.15 -4.62 -13.97
C GLU A 45 -13.34 -5.48 -14.37
N GLU A 46 -13.33 -6.75 -14.01
CA GLU A 46 -14.33 -7.75 -14.45
C GLU A 46 -15.57 -7.76 -13.56
N THR A 47 -15.39 -7.54 -12.26
CA THR A 47 -16.45 -7.81 -11.27
C THR A 47 -16.93 -6.59 -10.50
N PHE A 48 -16.22 -5.48 -10.59
CA PHE A 48 -16.56 -4.30 -9.79
C PHE A 48 -17.58 -3.41 -10.52
N ASP A 49 -18.76 -3.33 -9.96
CA ASP A 49 -19.83 -2.39 -10.35
C ASP A 49 -20.68 -2.07 -9.12
N ARG A 50 -20.47 -0.89 -8.52
CA ARG A 50 -21.17 -0.46 -7.30
C ARG A 50 -21.45 1.03 -7.34
N GLU A 51 -22.64 1.42 -6.91
CA GLU A 51 -23.01 2.82 -6.76
C GLU A 51 -22.23 3.48 -5.61
N VAL A 52 -22.15 2.80 -4.47
CA VAL A 52 -21.41 3.19 -3.26
C VAL A 52 -20.66 1.99 -2.68
N LEU A 53 -19.62 2.25 -1.89
CA LEU A 53 -18.90 1.20 -1.17
C LEU A 53 -19.69 0.76 0.07
N ASP A 54 -19.58 -0.53 0.40
CA ASP A 54 -20.27 -1.11 1.56
C ASP A 54 -19.57 -0.75 2.87
N ASP A 55 -20.35 -0.57 3.92
CA ASP A 55 -19.86 -0.30 5.26
C ASP A 55 -19.04 -1.48 5.81
N GLY A 56 -18.01 -1.20 6.58
CA GLY A 56 -17.18 -2.20 7.25
C GLY A 56 -16.25 -2.99 6.31
N HIS A 57 -15.98 -2.51 5.09
CA HIS A 57 -15.15 -3.20 4.11
C HIS A 57 -13.83 -2.51 3.86
N ILE A 58 -12.85 -3.30 3.43
CA ILE A 58 -11.53 -2.86 2.97
C ILE A 58 -11.43 -3.16 1.47
N TYR A 59 -11.32 -2.13 0.66
CA TYR A 59 -11.24 -2.21 -0.80
C TYR A 59 -9.81 -2.00 -1.27
N PHE A 60 -9.19 -3.03 -1.83
CA PHE A 60 -7.84 -2.96 -2.38
C PHE A 60 -7.89 -2.50 -3.84
N LEU A 61 -7.30 -1.35 -4.11
CA LEU A 61 -7.30 -0.69 -5.41
C LEU A 61 -5.88 -0.39 -5.89
N ASN A 62 -5.60 -0.66 -7.16
CA ASN A 62 -4.33 -0.32 -7.76
C ASN A 62 -4.40 0.99 -8.54
N THR A 63 -3.40 1.88 -8.39
CA THR A 63 -3.36 3.17 -9.08
C THR A 63 -3.37 3.04 -10.60
N GLN A 64 -2.80 1.98 -11.15
CA GLN A 64 -2.77 1.74 -12.59
C GLN A 64 -4.17 1.57 -13.17
N LYS A 65 -5.12 1.07 -12.38
CA LYS A 65 -6.52 0.87 -12.77
C LYS A 65 -7.36 2.15 -12.72
N LEU A 66 -6.80 3.26 -12.26
CA LEU A 66 -7.48 4.57 -12.17
C LEU A 66 -7.19 5.51 -13.35
N GLY A 67 -6.42 5.05 -14.31
CA GLY A 67 -6.11 5.85 -15.48
C GLY A 67 -7.20 5.82 -16.54
N LYS A 68 -7.27 6.84 -17.40
CA LYS A 68 -8.26 6.99 -18.48
C LYS A 68 -8.37 5.79 -19.45
N SER A 69 -7.34 4.94 -19.54
CA SER A 69 -7.34 3.73 -20.37
C SER A 69 -7.99 2.52 -19.68
N SER A 70 -8.14 2.55 -18.36
CA SER A 70 -8.73 1.44 -17.60
C SER A 70 -10.23 1.31 -17.84
N ASN A 71 -10.71 0.09 -17.89
CA ASN A 71 -12.13 -0.19 -18.00
C ASN A 71 -12.91 0.20 -16.74
N LEU A 72 -12.27 0.25 -15.57
CA LEU A 72 -12.91 0.73 -14.33
C LEU A 72 -13.35 2.19 -14.40
N THR A 73 -12.74 2.98 -15.28
CA THR A 73 -13.04 4.41 -15.42
C THR A 73 -14.04 4.72 -16.54
N LYS A 74 -14.67 3.68 -17.12
CA LYS A 74 -15.60 3.80 -18.25
C LYS A 74 -16.87 3.02 -17.96
N HIS A 75 -17.99 3.55 -18.44
CA HIS A 75 -19.23 2.80 -18.51
C HIS A 75 -19.16 1.71 -19.58
N SER A 76 -19.88 0.65 -19.40
CA SER A 76 -20.06 -0.46 -20.36
C SER A 76 -21.41 -1.12 -20.16
N ASP A 77 -21.75 -2.07 -21.00
CA ASP A 77 -23.01 -2.84 -20.87
C ASP A 77 -23.07 -3.63 -19.54
N THR A 78 -21.90 -3.93 -18.96
CA THR A 78 -21.76 -4.67 -17.70
C THR A 78 -21.34 -3.79 -16.53
N ARG A 79 -21.16 -2.47 -16.73
CA ARG A 79 -20.76 -1.53 -15.69
C ARG A 79 -21.62 -0.28 -15.73
N GLN A 80 -22.46 -0.14 -14.71
CA GLN A 80 -23.33 1.00 -14.53
C GLN A 80 -22.59 2.19 -13.90
N TYR A 81 -21.69 1.91 -12.94
CA TYR A 81 -20.93 2.93 -12.22
C TYR A 81 -19.43 2.79 -12.48
N THR A 82 -18.79 3.87 -12.86
CA THR A 82 -17.33 3.95 -12.90
C THR A 82 -16.76 3.99 -11.49
N ILE A 83 -15.48 3.59 -11.33
CA ILE A 83 -14.83 3.67 -10.02
C ILE A 83 -14.83 5.11 -9.46
N TRP A 84 -14.70 6.11 -10.32
CA TRP A 84 -14.73 7.51 -9.88
C TRP A 84 -16.11 7.92 -9.38
N GLU A 85 -17.18 7.49 -10.03
CA GLU A 85 -18.55 7.73 -9.56
C GLU A 85 -18.82 7.02 -8.24
N THR A 86 -18.41 5.77 -8.09
CA THR A 86 -18.54 5.03 -6.83
C THR A 86 -17.82 5.76 -5.69
N LEU A 87 -16.58 6.20 -5.91
CA LEU A 87 -15.81 6.95 -4.91
C LEU A 87 -16.44 8.31 -4.59
N ALA A 88 -16.91 9.04 -5.61
CA ALA A 88 -17.58 10.32 -5.42
C ALA A 88 -18.88 10.18 -4.64
N ASN A 89 -19.70 9.19 -4.98
CA ASN A 89 -20.95 8.89 -4.27
C ASN A 89 -20.68 8.49 -2.81
N THR A 90 -19.68 7.61 -2.60
CA THR A 90 -19.29 7.18 -1.25
C THR A 90 -18.78 8.35 -0.41
N ALA A 91 -17.93 9.22 -0.99
CA ALA A 91 -17.44 10.40 -0.28
C ALA A 91 -18.55 11.38 0.07
N ARG A 92 -19.59 11.50 -0.77
CA ARG A 92 -20.76 12.35 -0.51
C ARG A 92 -21.67 11.78 0.58
N GLU A 93 -21.92 10.47 0.57
CA GLU A 93 -22.92 9.83 1.41
C GLU A 93 -22.37 9.30 2.73
N LYS A 94 -21.07 8.96 2.76
CA LYS A 94 -20.42 8.27 3.88
C LYS A 94 -19.09 8.91 4.28
N SER A 95 -19.00 10.24 4.19
CA SER A 95 -17.79 11.01 4.50
C SER A 95 -17.30 10.84 5.94
N ASP A 96 -18.21 10.56 6.86
CA ASP A 96 -17.96 10.37 8.30
C ASP A 96 -17.17 9.08 8.62
N ARG A 97 -17.14 8.13 7.68
CA ARG A 97 -16.54 6.80 7.87
C ARG A 97 -15.69 6.30 6.70
N LEU A 98 -15.38 7.16 5.74
CA LEU A 98 -14.55 6.83 4.59
C LEU A 98 -13.08 7.24 4.81
N TYR A 99 -12.19 6.27 4.70
CA TYR A 99 -10.74 6.44 4.85
C TYR A 99 -10.02 5.97 3.59
N LEU A 100 -9.12 6.80 3.07
CA LEU A 100 -8.19 6.42 2.00
C LEU A 100 -6.82 6.14 2.60
N ILE A 101 -6.30 4.95 2.41
CA ILE A 101 -4.94 4.56 2.79
C ILE A 101 -4.09 4.52 1.52
N ILE A 102 -3.01 5.27 1.47
CA ILE A 102 -2.04 5.27 0.38
C ILE A 102 -0.77 4.58 0.88
N ASP A 103 -0.58 3.35 0.43
CA ASP A 103 0.60 2.56 0.77
C ASP A 103 1.73 2.89 -0.20
N GLU A 104 2.97 2.94 0.34
CA GLU A 104 4.16 3.32 -0.43
C GLU A 104 3.96 4.64 -1.20
N ALA A 105 3.41 5.65 -0.54
CA ALA A 105 3.01 6.93 -1.13
C ALA A 105 4.14 7.67 -1.90
N HIS A 106 5.39 7.22 -1.77
CA HIS A 106 6.55 7.72 -2.51
C HIS A 106 6.78 7.02 -3.85
N ARG A 107 6.21 5.85 -4.09
CA ARG A 107 6.35 5.11 -5.35
C ARG A 107 5.57 5.77 -6.46
N GLY A 108 5.97 5.51 -7.70
CA GLY A 108 5.32 6.10 -8.87
C GLY A 108 5.69 7.56 -9.13
N MET A 109 6.66 8.16 -8.41
CA MET A 109 7.04 9.57 -8.56
C MET A 109 8.26 9.81 -9.44
N GLN A 110 8.66 8.84 -10.27
CA GLN A 110 9.76 8.98 -11.23
C GLN A 110 9.32 8.60 -12.65
N GLY A 111 9.72 9.37 -13.66
CA GLY A 111 9.40 9.12 -15.07
C GLY A 111 7.96 9.49 -15.45
N ARG A 112 7.52 9.00 -16.62
CA ARG A 112 6.16 9.27 -17.16
C ARG A 112 5.04 8.70 -16.30
N GLU A 113 5.28 7.57 -15.64
CA GLU A 113 4.32 6.95 -14.71
C GLU A 113 4.16 7.77 -13.43
N ALA A 114 5.20 8.46 -13.00
CA ALA A 114 5.18 9.35 -11.86
C ALA A 114 4.17 10.49 -12.01
N SER A 115 4.10 11.10 -13.18
CA SER A 115 3.14 12.17 -13.46
C SER A 115 1.71 11.68 -13.34
N ARG A 116 1.44 10.44 -13.77
CA ARG A 116 0.12 9.82 -13.72
C ARG A 116 -0.28 9.46 -12.28
N ALA A 117 0.59 8.81 -11.53
CA ALA A 117 0.34 8.46 -10.13
C ALA A 117 0.17 9.71 -9.27
N THR A 118 1.01 10.74 -9.47
CA THR A 118 0.88 12.04 -8.81
C THR A 118 -0.47 12.68 -9.12
N THR A 119 -0.92 12.68 -10.37
CA THR A 119 -2.22 13.22 -10.77
C THR A 119 -3.37 12.48 -10.09
N ILE A 120 -3.31 11.15 -10.01
CA ILE A 120 -4.32 10.33 -9.33
C ILE A 120 -4.36 10.64 -7.83
N MET A 121 -3.21 10.71 -7.18
CA MET A 121 -3.13 11.06 -5.76
C MET A 121 -3.64 12.48 -5.48
N GLN A 122 -3.35 13.42 -6.36
CA GLN A 122 -3.88 14.79 -6.26
C GLN A 122 -5.40 14.84 -6.38
N LYS A 123 -6.02 13.99 -7.21
CA LYS A 123 -7.49 13.90 -7.30
C LYS A 123 -8.10 13.52 -5.94
N PHE A 124 -7.48 12.62 -5.21
CA PHE A 124 -7.95 12.24 -3.87
C PHE A 124 -7.74 13.34 -2.84
N LEU A 125 -6.61 14.04 -2.90
CA LEU A 125 -6.26 15.07 -1.92
C LEU A 125 -6.97 16.40 -2.16
N LYS A 126 -7.15 16.80 -3.43
CA LYS A 126 -7.68 18.11 -3.84
C LYS A 126 -9.07 18.04 -4.48
N GLY A 127 -9.55 16.83 -4.73
CA GLY A 127 -10.74 16.59 -5.53
C GLY A 127 -10.46 16.64 -7.03
N SER A 128 -11.49 16.33 -7.81
CA SER A 128 -11.49 16.36 -9.28
C SER A 128 -12.84 16.83 -9.80
N ALA A 129 -12.89 18.00 -10.38
CA ALA A 129 -14.12 18.51 -11.00
C ALA A 129 -14.55 17.65 -12.21
N GLU A 130 -13.58 17.11 -12.97
CA GLU A 130 -13.83 16.20 -14.10
C GLU A 130 -14.58 14.94 -13.65
N ASP A 131 -14.18 14.36 -12.52
CA ASP A 131 -14.76 13.12 -11.98
C ASP A 131 -15.87 13.38 -10.93
N LYS A 132 -16.23 14.65 -10.71
CA LYS A 132 -17.16 15.08 -9.65
C LYS A 132 -16.78 14.60 -8.25
N LEU A 133 -15.49 14.35 -8.03
CA LEU A 133 -14.94 13.85 -6.80
C LEU A 133 -14.58 15.00 -5.86
N ALA A 134 -15.18 15.06 -4.69
CA ALA A 134 -14.71 15.92 -3.61
C ALA A 134 -13.37 15.41 -3.04
N PRO A 135 -12.56 16.26 -2.38
CA PRO A 135 -11.41 15.77 -1.61
C PRO A 135 -11.83 14.66 -0.66
N MET A 136 -11.02 13.61 -0.54
CA MET A 136 -11.30 12.51 0.39
C MET A 136 -11.31 13.04 1.83
N PRO A 137 -12.28 12.61 2.65
CA PRO A 137 -12.45 13.13 4.01
C PRO A 137 -11.24 12.85 4.91
N VAL A 138 -10.68 11.65 4.84
CA VAL A 138 -9.47 11.27 5.57
C VAL A 138 -8.52 10.53 4.64
N VAL A 139 -7.27 10.99 4.56
CA VAL A 139 -6.22 10.35 3.79
C VAL A 139 -5.04 10.01 4.71
N ILE A 140 -4.67 8.75 4.74
CA ILE A 140 -3.53 8.22 5.51
C ILE A 140 -2.45 7.79 4.52
N GLY A 141 -1.36 8.54 4.45
CA GLY A 141 -0.21 8.20 3.61
C GLY A 141 0.88 7.50 4.42
N MET A 142 1.28 6.32 3.97
CA MET A 142 2.41 5.58 4.54
C MET A 142 3.60 5.64 3.57
N SER A 143 4.77 6.04 4.05
CA SER A 143 5.95 6.18 3.20
C SER A 143 7.23 6.13 4.03
N ALA A 144 8.23 5.43 3.52
CA ALA A 144 9.58 5.45 4.07
C ALA A 144 10.28 6.81 3.82
N THR A 145 9.81 7.62 2.84
CA THR A 145 10.36 8.92 2.47
C THR A 145 9.27 9.99 2.52
N SER A 146 9.14 10.67 3.67
CA SER A 146 8.09 11.65 3.91
C SER A 146 8.16 12.89 3.01
N GLU A 147 9.35 13.26 2.51
CA GLU A 147 9.55 14.47 1.70
C GLU A 147 8.74 14.44 0.39
N ARG A 148 8.62 13.29 -0.23
CA ARG A 148 7.85 13.14 -1.48
C ARG A 148 6.36 13.27 -1.25
N PHE A 149 5.86 12.70 -0.17
CA PHE A 149 4.46 12.82 0.20
C PHE A 149 4.12 14.26 0.61
N ASN A 150 5.01 14.95 1.31
CA ASN A 150 4.82 16.37 1.68
C ASN A 150 4.56 17.25 0.45
N ARG A 151 5.25 17.01 -0.68
CA ARG A 151 5.02 17.75 -1.94
C ARG A 151 3.61 17.51 -2.52
N LEU A 152 3.02 16.34 -2.30
CA LEU A 152 1.65 16.06 -2.76
C LEU A 152 0.60 16.83 -1.99
N VAL A 153 0.84 17.02 -0.69
CA VAL A 153 -0.09 17.73 0.21
C VAL A 153 0.14 19.24 0.22
N GLU A 154 1.21 19.74 -0.39
CA GLU A 154 1.43 21.17 -0.55
C GLU A 154 0.27 21.85 -1.28
N GLY A 155 -0.21 22.94 -0.72
CA GLY A 155 -1.34 23.72 -1.28
C GLY A 155 -2.70 23.05 -1.09
N THR A 156 -2.83 22.03 -0.24
CA THR A 156 -4.14 21.57 0.24
C THR A 156 -4.59 22.45 1.41
N SER A 157 -5.89 22.67 1.54
CA SER A 157 -6.49 23.37 2.69
C SER A 157 -6.73 22.46 3.89
N SER A 158 -6.33 21.18 3.79
CA SER A 158 -6.58 20.16 4.81
C SER A 158 -5.60 20.27 5.98
N THR A 159 -6.03 19.94 7.17
CA THR A 159 -5.14 19.78 8.33
C THR A 159 -4.26 18.56 8.14
N ILE A 160 -2.95 18.73 8.29
CA ILE A 160 -1.96 17.67 8.13
C ILE A 160 -1.38 17.31 9.48
N HIS A 161 -1.53 16.04 9.87
CA HIS A 161 -0.87 15.46 11.03
C HIS A 161 0.26 14.55 10.56
N LYS A 162 1.48 14.81 11.00
CA LYS A 162 2.65 14.02 10.66
C LYS A 162 3.07 13.16 11.86
N VAL A 163 3.11 11.85 11.63
CA VAL A 163 3.69 10.88 12.56
C VAL A 163 4.98 10.37 11.95
N VAL A 164 6.08 10.45 12.69
CA VAL A 164 7.40 9.97 12.28
C VAL A 164 7.82 8.90 13.27
N VAL A 165 8.07 7.69 12.77
CA VAL A 165 8.68 6.62 13.55
C VAL A 165 10.17 6.64 13.28
N THR A 166 10.97 6.83 14.32
CA THR A 166 12.43 6.92 14.22
C THR A 166 13.08 5.54 14.09
N ALA A 167 14.30 5.49 13.56
CA ALA A 167 15.06 4.25 13.47
C ALA A 167 15.29 3.61 14.86
N ASP A 168 15.43 4.41 15.91
CA ASP A 168 15.63 3.92 17.27
C ASP A 168 14.36 3.29 17.85
N GLU A 169 13.18 3.87 17.57
CA GLU A 169 11.89 3.26 17.93
C GLU A 169 11.67 1.93 17.21
N VAL A 170 12.00 1.86 15.91
CA VAL A 170 11.90 0.62 15.13
C VAL A 170 12.90 -0.43 15.64
N ARG A 171 14.11 -0.01 16.05
CA ARG A 171 15.10 -0.91 16.65
C ARG A 171 14.62 -1.43 18.01
N ALA A 172 14.09 -0.55 18.85
CA ALA A 172 13.54 -0.92 20.14
C ALA A 172 12.36 -1.90 20.07
N SER A 173 11.59 -1.85 18.96
CA SER A 173 10.50 -2.80 18.69
C SER A 173 10.97 -4.19 18.22
N GLY A 174 12.28 -4.40 17.98
CA GLY A 174 12.84 -5.64 17.46
C GLY A 174 12.62 -5.87 15.95
N LEU A 175 12.11 -4.89 15.22
CA LEU A 175 11.86 -5.00 13.76
C LEU A 175 13.10 -4.73 12.92
N LEU A 176 14.10 -4.03 13.44
CA LEU A 176 15.37 -3.84 12.77
C LEU A 176 16.38 -4.91 13.19
N LYS A 177 17.21 -5.32 12.23
CA LYS A 177 18.36 -6.17 12.53
C LYS A 177 19.39 -5.37 13.35
N ASP A 178 19.90 -5.95 14.42
CA ASP A 178 20.93 -5.33 15.26
C ASP A 178 22.27 -5.19 14.54
N ARG A 179 22.51 -6.07 13.55
CA ARG A 179 23.77 -6.16 12.84
C ARG A 179 23.57 -6.44 11.35
N ILE A 180 24.26 -5.68 10.53
CA ILE A 180 24.44 -5.96 9.10
C ILE A 180 25.89 -6.41 8.92
N VAL A 181 26.08 -7.64 8.41
CA VAL A 181 27.39 -8.17 8.07
C VAL A 181 27.56 -8.05 6.57
N ILE A 182 28.63 -7.37 6.15
CA ILE A 182 29.01 -7.26 4.74
C ILE A 182 30.23 -8.16 4.55
N THR A 183 30.08 -9.19 3.70
CA THR A 183 31.16 -10.12 3.36
C THR A 183 31.68 -9.77 1.97
N TYR A 184 32.98 -9.66 1.85
CA TYR A 184 33.66 -9.46 0.57
C TYR A 184 34.32 -10.77 0.14
N PRO A 185 34.21 -11.15 -1.15
CA PRO A 185 34.95 -12.30 -1.67
C PRO A 185 36.47 -12.01 -1.68
N GLU A 186 37.27 -13.04 -1.57
CA GLU A 186 38.72 -12.91 -1.70
C GLU A 186 39.09 -12.46 -3.11
N GLU A 187 40.05 -11.52 -3.22
CA GLU A 187 40.44 -10.88 -4.48
C GLU A 187 41.11 -11.81 -5.51
N SER A 188 41.38 -13.05 -5.16
CA SER A 188 42.15 -14.02 -5.95
C SER A 188 41.41 -14.67 -7.12
N SER A 189 40.15 -14.36 -7.33
CA SER A 189 39.30 -15.01 -8.33
C SER A 189 39.38 -14.33 -9.68
N LEU A 190 39.65 -15.11 -10.75
CA LEU A 190 39.65 -14.69 -12.15
C LEU A 190 38.28 -14.21 -12.62
N ASN A 191 37.18 -14.66 -11.97
CA ASN A 191 35.81 -14.25 -12.27
C ASN A 191 35.17 -13.65 -11.03
N LYS A 192 35.09 -12.34 -11.00
CA LYS A 192 34.54 -11.58 -9.85
C LYS A 192 33.07 -11.90 -9.55
N ASP A 193 32.27 -12.15 -10.57
CA ASP A 193 30.83 -12.44 -10.39
C ASP A 193 30.66 -13.82 -9.75
N MET A 194 31.45 -14.82 -10.17
CA MET A 194 31.44 -16.14 -9.56
C MET A 194 31.95 -16.10 -8.12
N ALA A 195 32.95 -15.29 -7.80
CA ALA A 195 33.44 -15.13 -6.44
C ALA A 195 32.39 -14.54 -5.52
N VAL A 196 31.64 -13.54 -5.97
CA VAL A 196 30.51 -12.92 -5.22
C VAL A 196 29.41 -13.97 -4.98
N LEU A 197 29.02 -14.71 -6.01
CA LEU A 197 28.00 -15.76 -5.91
C LEU A 197 28.43 -16.88 -4.95
N GLN A 198 29.68 -17.32 -5.02
CA GLN A 198 30.22 -18.36 -4.13
C GLN A 198 30.23 -17.87 -2.68
N ALA A 199 30.75 -16.67 -2.43
CA ALA A 199 30.77 -16.09 -1.08
C ALA A 199 29.34 -15.93 -0.51
N ALA A 200 28.38 -15.54 -1.32
CA ALA A 200 26.97 -15.44 -0.91
C ALA A 200 26.36 -16.81 -0.60
N ALA A 201 26.69 -17.82 -1.40
CA ALA A 201 26.21 -19.20 -1.17
C ALA A 201 26.79 -19.81 0.11
N ASP A 202 28.10 -19.58 0.36
CA ASP A 202 28.79 -20.07 1.55
C ASP A 202 28.26 -19.41 2.83
N ASP A 203 28.07 -18.08 2.82
CA ASP A 203 27.47 -17.32 3.93
C ASP A 203 26.01 -17.73 4.18
N TRP A 204 25.25 -17.98 3.12
CA TRP A 204 23.88 -18.47 3.26
C TRP A 204 23.85 -19.88 3.89
N LYS A 205 24.72 -20.76 3.44
CA LYS A 205 24.81 -22.12 3.97
C LYS A 205 25.17 -22.14 5.45
N GLU A 206 26.17 -21.35 5.86
CA GLU A 206 26.55 -21.22 7.28
C GLU A 206 25.38 -20.76 8.14
N LYS A 207 24.65 -19.73 7.68
CA LYS A 207 23.46 -19.20 8.39
C LYS A 207 22.33 -20.23 8.42
N TRP A 208 22.12 -20.96 7.33
CA TRP A 208 21.13 -22.03 7.28
C TRP A 208 21.43 -23.14 8.26
N ASP A 209 22.67 -23.60 8.32
CA ASP A 209 23.10 -24.65 9.23
C ASP A 209 22.94 -24.21 10.71
N HIS A 210 23.36 -23.00 11.03
CA HIS A 210 23.16 -22.38 12.35
C HIS A 210 21.67 -22.26 12.73
N TRP A 211 20.85 -21.78 11.81
CA TRP A 211 19.40 -21.68 12.03
C TRP A 211 18.74 -23.04 12.22
N THR A 212 19.14 -24.03 11.45
CA THR A 212 18.63 -25.38 11.55
C THR A 212 19.00 -26.01 12.91
N GLN A 213 20.23 -25.79 13.38
CA GLN A 213 20.66 -26.20 14.70
C GLN A 213 19.86 -25.54 15.81
N TYR A 214 19.69 -24.18 15.74
CA TYR A 214 18.89 -23.43 16.70
C TYR A 214 17.46 -23.97 16.79
N CYS A 215 16.80 -24.19 15.64
CA CYS A 215 15.44 -24.74 15.62
C CYS A 215 15.36 -26.15 16.29
N ARG A 216 16.38 -27.01 16.15
CA ARG A 216 16.42 -28.31 16.78
C ARG A 216 16.62 -28.24 18.30
N GLU A 217 17.32 -27.23 18.79
CA GLU A 217 17.58 -27.02 20.22
C GLU A 217 16.36 -26.43 20.95
N GLN A 218 15.45 -25.74 20.20
CA GLN A 218 14.23 -25.11 20.75
C GLN A 218 13.00 -26.04 20.74
N HIS A 219 13.05 -27.17 20.06
CA HIS A 219 12.01 -28.21 19.98
C HIS A 219 12.51 -29.57 20.51
#